data_094e2f2c85e0891af6f8ed3d1e27c251
#
_entry.id   094e2f2c85e0891af6f8ed3d1e27c251
#
_cell.length_a   1.000
_cell.length_b   1.000
_cell.length_c   1.000
_cell.angle_alpha   90.00
_cell.angle_beta   90.00
_cell.angle_gamma   90.00
#
_symmetry.space_group_name_H-M   'P 1'
#
loop_
_entity.id
_entity.type
_entity.pdbx_description
1 polymer ?
#
loop_
_entity_poly.entity_id
_entity_poly.type
_entity_poly.pdbx_seq_one_letter_code
_entity_poly.pdbx_strand_id
1 'polypeptide(L)'
;MAAATVYETSLHSSRLWAYVEVAPDHRRAGLGGRLMQALRDAAETAPSGVVSLRSKIEPGSAGAGFAQWAGLGSIQRTRMIRVDAGALPQRALREDQDGNLDQAIEDLATGSLELTQAVWDFYRRVHEWDPPAEQSLGRVNRLFLSDEAEAYGAIVMRDGVIEARKNGKNAPIAAFAVSYRPLDADAPGREFSEEEPTEVLLGYDVDRVRSGGDVEQLLALLVAQYPVVIEVDDSMSILTELVDALLDRGTAHLEEETLVVADR
;
A
#
# COMPACT_ATOMS: atom_id res chain seq x y z
N MET A 1 13.34 -9.16 29.67
CA MET A 1 12.01 -9.70 29.23
C MET A 1 12.09 -10.05 27.76
N ALA A 2 11.39 -11.12 27.30
CA ALA A 2 11.30 -11.51 25.91
C ALA A 2 9.91 -12.06 25.63
N ALA A 3 9.39 -11.84 24.42
CA ALA A 3 8.07 -12.32 23.96
C ALA A 3 8.15 -12.72 22.50
N ALA A 4 7.25 -13.62 22.09
CA ALA A 4 7.06 -14.01 20.70
C ALA A 4 5.60 -14.32 20.43
N THR A 5 5.17 -14.13 19.19
CA THR A 5 3.84 -14.50 18.72
C THR A 5 3.90 -15.03 17.30
N VAL A 6 3.05 -16.00 16.99
CA VAL A 6 2.76 -16.47 15.64
C VAL A 6 1.27 -16.50 15.44
N TYR A 7 0.78 -16.06 14.27
CA TYR A 7 -0.64 -16.04 13.99
C TYR A 7 -0.94 -16.11 12.49
N GLU A 8 -2.14 -16.60 12.18
CA GLU A 8 -2.69 -16.70 10.84
C GLU A 8 -3.38 -15.40 10.43
N THR A 9 -3.37 -15.10 9.15
CA THR A 9 -4.19 -14.02 8.58
C THR A 9 -5.03 -14.57 7.43
N SER A 10 -6.22 -14.04 7.28
CA SER A 10 -7.15 -14.50 6.27
C SER A 10 -6.98 -13.81 4.90
N LEU A 11 -6.20 -12.73 4.85
CA LEU A 11 -5.92 -12.01 3.60
C LEU A 11 -4.72 -12.64 2.88
N HIS A 12 -3.64 -12.87 3.59
CA HIS A 12 -2.44 -13.53 3.07
C HIS A 12 -2.19 -14.80 3.89
N SER A 13 -2.68 -15.90 3.40
CA SER A 13 -2.72 -17.17 4.13
C SER A 13 -1.56 -18.11 3.81
N SER A 14 -0.63 -17.71 2.93
CA SER A 14 0.49 -18.55 2.50
C SER A 14 1.62 -18.62 3.53
N ARG A 15 1.67 -17.68 4.47
CA ARG A 15 2.67 -17.57 5.53
C ARG A 15 2.05 -17.08 6.83
N LEU A 16 2.56 -17.56 7.95
CA LEU A 16 2.19 -17.09 9.28
C LEU A 16 3.00 -15.84 9.64
N TRP A 17 2.37 -14.85 10.27
CA TRP A 17 3.09 -13.76 10.88
C TRP A 17 3.80 -14.22 12.15
N ALA A 18 5.08 -13.91 12.27
CA ALA A 18 5.92 -14.27 13.41
C ALA A 18 6.70 -13.05 13.90
N TYR A 19 6.58 -12.75 15.18
CA TYR A 19 7.31 -11.65 15.81
C TYR A 19 8.04 -12.16 17.05
N VAL A 20 9.29 -11.72 17.19
CA VAL A 20 10.15 -12.01 18.35
C VAL A 20 10.69 -10.70 18.86
N GLU A 21 10.41 -10.40 20.11
CA GLU A 21 10.94 -9.23 20.79
C GLU A 21 11.77 -9.65 22.02
N VAL A 22 12.96 -9.10 22.13
CA VAL A 22 13.85 -9.30 23.30
C VAL A 22 14.31 -7.94 23.79
N ALA A 23 14.01 -7.63 25.06
CA ALA A 23 14.42 -6.38 25.67
C ALA A 23 15.94 -6.20 25.55
N PRO A 24 16.45 -4.98 25.32
CA PRO A 24 17.85 -4.70 25.05
C PRO A 24 18.82 -5.36 26.04
N ASP A 25 18.53 -5.28 27.33
CA ASP A 25 19.36 -5.82 28.42
C ASP A 25 19.40 -7.36 28.45
N HIS A 26 18.54 -8.02 27.71
CA HIS A 26 18.44 -9.48 27.63
C HIS A 26 18.85 -10.06 26.27
N ARG A 27 19.30 -9.20 25.35
CA ARG A 27 19.79 -9.63 24.04
C ARG A 27 21.11 -10.39 24.17
N ARG A 28 21.48 -11.15 23.14
CA ARG A 28 22.70 -11.96 23.07
C ARG A 28 22.81 -13.09 24.10
N ALA A 29 21.72 -13.40 24.81
CA ALA A 29 21.62 -14.53 25.74
C ALA A 29 20.96 -15.77 25.15
N GLY A 30 20.78 -15.84 23.82
CA GLY A 30 20.15 -16.96 23.13
C GLY A 30 18.62 -16.98 23.20
N LEU A 31 17.97 -15.98 23.83
CA LEU A 31 16.51 -15.95 24.00
C LEU A 31 15.77 -15.86 22.67
N GLY A 32 16.22 -15.00 21.74
CA GLY A 32 15.61 -14.86 20.42
C GLY A 32 15.59 -16.20 19.66
N GLY A 33 16.71 -16.94 19.68
CA GLY A 33 16.79 -18.25 19.02
C GLY A 33 15.82 -19.29 19.60
N ARG A 34 15.69 -19.30 20.94
CA ARG A 34 14.72 -20.21 21.61
C ARG A 34 13.28 -19.85 21.28
N LEU A 35 12.96 -18.54 21.23
CA LEU A 35 11.63 -18.06 20.84
C LEU A 35 11.33 -18.38 19.37
N MET A 36 12.28 -18.17 18.46
CA MET A 36 12.11 -18.51 17.05
C MET A 36 11.86 -20.02 16.86
N GLN A 37 12.59 -20.88 17.60
CA GLN A 37 12.33 -22.33 17.56
C GLN A 37 10.91 -22.65 18.07
N ALA A 38 10.50 -22.04 19.18
CA ALA A 38 9.13 -22.25 19.68
C ALA A 38 8.04 -21.79 18.71
N LEU A 39 8.30 -20.70 17.93
CA LEU A 39 7.37 -20.28 16.88
C LEU A 39 7.31 -21.27 15.73
N ARG A 40 8.45 -21.86 15.32
CA ARG A 40 8.49 -22.90 14.29
C ARG A 40 7.74 -24.16 14.76
N ASP A 41 7.96 -24.60 16.00
CA ASP A 41 7.26 -25.75 16.60
C ASP A 41 5.74 -25.47 16.67
N ALA A 42 5.33 -24.23 16.99
CA ALA A 42 3.93 -23.83 16.99
C ALA A 42 3.33 -23.81 15.57
N ALA A 43 4.08 -23.36 14.57
CA ALA A 43 3.66 -23.34 13.17
C ALA A 43 3.38 -24.76 12.65
N GLU A 44 4.16 -25.77 13.06
CA GLU A 44 3.92 -27.18 12.70
C GLU A 44 2.54 -27.69 13.15
N THR A 45 1.96 -27.07 14.16
CA THR A 45 0.64 -27.42 14.72
C THR A 45 -0.45 -26.41 14.36
N ALA A 46 -0.17 -25.47 13.47
CA ALA A 46 -1.12 -24.45 13.04
C ALA A 46 -2.35 -25.10 12.35
N PRO A 47 -3.57 -24.66 12.65
CA PRO A 47 -4.80 -25.20 12.04
C PRO A 47 -4.82 -25.14 10.52
N SER A 48 -4.19 -24.14 9.92
CA SER A 48 -4.06 -23.98 8.46
C SER A 48 -3.11 -25.00 7.81
N GLY A 49 -2.23 -25.65 8.59
CA GLY A 49 -1.13 -26.47 8.07
C GLY A 49 0.02 -25.66 7.44
N VAL A 50 -0.02 -24.34 7.53
CA VAL A 50 1.04 -23.45 7.03
C VAL A 50 2.17 -23.40 8.04
N VAL A 51 3.39 -23.68 7.58
CA VAL A 51 4.59 -23.68 8.43
C VAL A 51 5.55 -22.55 8.11
N SER A 52 5.42 -21.94 6.93
CA SER A 52 6.27 -20.82 6.49
C SER A 52 5.97 -19.56 7.31
N LEU A 53 7.03 -18.91 7.78
CA LEU A 53 6.96 -17.72 8.60
C LEU A 53 7.29 -16.46 7.78
N ARG A 54 6.71 -15.34 8.17
CA ARG A 54 7.09 -14.00 7.72
C ARG A 54 7.07 -13.02 8.88
N SER A 55 7.78 -11.91 8.73
CA SER A 55 7.82 -10.82 9.70
C SER A 55 7.99 -9.49 8.99
N LYS A 56 7.55 -8.39 9.60
CA LYS A 56 7.96 -7.03 9.21
C LYS A 56 9.10 -6.58 10.12
N ILE A 57 10.11 -5.95 9.53
CA ILE A 57 11.30 -5.46 10.24
C ILE A 57 11.72 -4.11 9.66
N GLU A 58 12.36 -3.31 10.48
CA GLU A 58 13.01 -2.07 10.05
C GLU A 58 14.42 -2.40 9.47
N PRO A 59 14.78 -1.88 8.28
CA PRO A 59 16.10 -2.06 7.70
C PRO A 59 17.23 -1.59 8.63
N GLY A 60 18.34 -2.33 8.66
CA GLY A 60 19.49 -1.97 9.49
C GLY A 60 19.31 -2.17 10.99
N SER A 61 18.12 -2.55 11.45
CA SER A 61 17.83 -2.80 12.86
C SER A 61 18.46 -4.10 13.37
N ALA A 62 18.48 -4.26 14.70
CA ALA A 62 18.85 -5.54 15.33
C ALA A 62 17.90 -6.68 14.89
N GLY A 63 16.64 -6.37 14.58
CA GLY A 63 15.65 -7.28 14.02
C GLY A 63 16.05 -7.79 12.65
N ALA A 64 16.58 -6.93 11.78
CA ALA A 64 17.06 -7.31 10.45
C ALA A 64 18.22 -8.33 10.53
N GLY A 65 19.21 -8.06 11.41
CA GLY A 65 20.30 -9.00 11.65
C GLY A 65 19.82 -10.32 12.25
N PHE A 66 18.82 -10.30 13.13
CA PHE A 66 18.22 -11.50 13.70
C PHE A 66 17.43 -12.30 12.63
N ALA A 67 16.64 -11.65 11.81
CA ALA A 67 15.88 -12.30 10.74
C ALA A 67 16.83 -13.03 9.77
N GLN A 68 17.90 -12.37 9.34
CA GLN A 68 18.93 -12.98 8.49
C GLN A 68 19.57 -14.20 9.17
N TRP A 69 19.92 -14.10 10.47
CA TRP A 69 20.46 -15.22 11.23
C TRP A 69 19.45 -16.37 11.34
N ALA A 70 18.15 -16.08 11.47
CA ALA A 70 17.07 -17.06 11.54
C ALA A 70 16.73 -17.72 10.19
N GLY A 71 17.41 -17.30 9.09
CA GLY A 71 17.21 -17.83 7.75
C GLY A 71 16.09 -17.17 6.96
N LEU A 72 15.51 -16.08 7.48
CA LEU A 72 14.50 -15.29 6.76
C LEU A 72 15.17 -14.37 5.72
N GLY A 73 14.68 -14.39 4.49
CA GLY A 73 15.13 -13.52 3.43
C GLY A 73 14.12 -12.39 3.16
N SER A 74 14.59 -11.21 2.74
CA SER A 74 13.70 -10.15 2.29
C SER A 74 12.95 -10.59 1.04
N ILE A 75 11.63 -10.39 1.04
CA ILE A 75 10.72 -10.69 -0.07
C ILE A 75 10.01 -9.44 -0.57
N GLN A 76 9.94 -8.39 0.23
CA GLN A 76 9.33 -7.11 -0.14
C GLN A 76 9.92 -5.99 0.70
N ARG A 77 9.98 -4.79 0.11
CA ARG A 77 10.25 -3.52 0.80
C ARG A 77 9.07 -2.60 0.59
N THR A 78 8.61 -2.00 1.69
CA THR A 78 7.51 -1.03 1.73
C THR A 78 8.06 0.29 2.26
N ARG A 79 7.70 1.40 1.60
CA ARG A 79 8.11 2.76 1.97
C ARG A 79 6.87 3.63 2.15
N MET A 80 6.82 4.38 3.26
CA MET A 80 5.88 5.49 3.42
C MET A 80 6.57 6.76 2.93
N ILE A 81 6.03 7.35 1.88
CA ILE A 81 6.61 8.50 1.18
C ILE A 81 5.68 9.71 1.33
N ARG A 82 6.16 10.74 2.00
CA ARG A 82 5.53 12.06 1.99
C ARG A 82 5.89 12.77 0.70
N VAL A 83 4.90 13.23 -0.04
CA VAL A 83 5.05 14.06 -1.23
C VAL A 83 4.59 15.46 -0.89
N ASP A 84 5.44 16.46 -1.11
CA ASP A 84 5.17 17.85 -0.74
C ASP A 84 4.11 18.49 -1.63
N ALA A 85 3.42 19.48 -1.10
CA ALA A 85 2.53 20.32 -1.88
C ALA A 85 3.27 20.96 -3.05
N GLY A 86 2.67 20.93 -4.25
CA GLY A 86 3.26 21.48 -5.47
C GLY A 86 4.42 20.68 -6.06
N ALA A 87 4.72 19.47 -5.56
CA ALA A 87 5.82 18.62 -6.03
C ALA A 87 5.76 18.26 -7.51
N LEU A 88 4.57 18.23 -8.08
CA LEU A 88 4.32 17.88 -9.47
C LEU A 88 3.51 18.97 -10.19
N PRO A 89 3.86 19.31 -11.44
CA PRO A 89 3.07 20.22 -12.25
C PRO A 89 1.77 19.54 -12.68
N GLN A 90 0.66 20.25 -12.55
CA GLN A 90 -0.59 19.80 -13.15
C GLN A 90 -0.49 19.86 -14.67
N ARG A 91 -0.99 18.83 -15.34
CA ARG A 91 -1.09 18.75 -16.79
C ARG A 91 -2.55 18.78 -17.22
N ALA A 92 -2.81 19.30 -18.42
CA ALA A 92 -4.13 19.21 -19.02
C ALA A 92 -4.50 17.73 -19.27
N LEU A 93 -5.78 17.43 -19.13
CA LEU A 93 -6.31 16.11 -19.53
C LEU A 93 -6.09 15.93 -21.04
N ARG A 94 -5.88 14.67 -21.43
CA ARG A 94 -5.65 14.31 -22.82
C ARG A 94 -6.88 14.54 -23.67
N GLU A 95 -6.66 15.14 -24.83
CA GLU A 95 -7.66 15.35 -25.88
C GLU A 95 -7.34 14.48 -27.10
N ASP A 96 -8.37 14.23 -27.91
CA ASP A 96 -8.23 13.66 -29.26
C ASP A 96 -7.81 14.75 -30.28
N GLN A 97 -7.72 14.34 -31.54
CA GLN A 97 -7.35 15.27 -32.64
C GLN A 97 -8.39 16.38 -32.89
N ASP A 98 -9.61 16.19 -32.44
CA ASP A 98 -10.75 17.11 -32.58
C ASP A 98 -10.93 18.01 -31.32
N GLY A 99 -10.05 17.88 -30.31
CA GLY A 99 -10.11 18.64 -29.06
C GLY A 99 -11.13 18.11 -28.04
N ASN A 100 -11.61 16.87 -28.20
CA ASN A 100 -12.48 16.27 -27.19
C ASN A 100 -11.66 15.56 -26.12
N LEU A 101 -12.07 15.73 -24.85
CA LEU A 101 -11.41 15.07 -23.72
C LEU A 101 -11.59 13.55 -23.81
N ASP A 102 -10.46 12.82 -23.82
CA ASP A 102 -10.39 11.36 -23.78
C ASP A 102 -10.02 10.83 -22.39
N GLN A 103 -9.78 11.72 -21.44
CA GLN A 103 -9.63 11.44 -20.02
C GLN A 103 -10.67 12.21 -19.22
N ALA A 104 -10.98 11.68 -18.02
CA ALA A 104 -11.79 12.37 -17.02
C ALA A 104 -11.27 12.09 -15.61
N ILE A 105 -11.37 13.08 -14.74
CA ILE A 105 -11.17 12.90 -13.30
C ILE A 105 -12.53 13.13 -12.64
N GLU A 106 -12.91 12.24 -11.76
CA GLU A 106 -14.19 12.33 -11.07
C GLU A 106 -14.10 11.78 -9.64
N ASP A 107 -14.95 12.31 -8.77
CA ASP A 107 -15.18 11.73 -7.46
C ASP A 107 -15.98 10.44 -7.60
N LEU A 108 -15.60 9.43 -6.83
CA LEU A 108 -16.31 8.17 -6.80
C LEU A 108 -16.59 7.77 -5.35
N ALA A 109 -17.81 7.33 -5.08
CA ALA A 109 -18.14 6.87 -3.73
C ALA A 109 -17.29 5.66 -3.34
N THR A 110 -16.77 5.66 -2.11
CA THR A 110 -15.97 4.55 -1.56
C THR A 110 -16.75 3.23 -1.54
N GLY A 111 -18.09 3.28 -1.43
CA GLY A 111 -18.97 2.11 -1.59
C GLY A 111 -19.18 1.62 -3.03
N SER A 112 -18.58 2.26 -4.04
CA SER A 112 -18.73 1.88 -5.44
C SER A 112 -18.18 0.48 -5.71
N LEU A 113 -18.97 -0.35 -6.42
CA LEU A 113 -18.54 -1.68 -6.84
C LEU A 113 -17.36 -1.60 -7.82
N GLU A 114 -17.38 -0.62 -8.72
CA GLU A 114 -16.34 -0.41 -9.73
C GLU A 114 -15.00 -0.04 -9.06
N LEU A 115 -15.01 0.88 -8.07
CA LEU A 115 -13.82 1.22 -7.30
C LEU A 115 -13.31 0.02 -6.50
N THR A 116 -14.21 -0.71 -5.84
CA THR A 116 -13.85 -1.92 -5.07
C THR A 116 -13.15 -2.94 -5.97
N GLN A 117 -13.63 -3.14 -7.18
CA GLN A 117 -13.01 -4.04 -8.14
C GLN A 117 -11.63 -3.53 -8.57
N ALA A 118 -11.49 -2.24 -8.89
CA ALA A 118 -10.21 -1.65 -9.29
C ALA A 118 -9.16 -1.76 -8.18
N VAL A 119 -9.55 -1.47 -6.92
CA VAL A 119 -8.66 -1.62 -5.75
C VAL A 119 -8.23 -3.07 -5.57
N TRP A 120 -9.17 -4.02 -5.72
CA TRP A 120 -8.85 -5.45 -5.55
C TRP A 120 -7.94 -5.98 -6.65
N ASP A 121 -8.20 -5.62 -7.91
CA ASP A 121 -7.37 -6.03 -9.03
C ASP A 121 -5.94 -5.47 -8.92
N PHE A 122 -5.80 -4.20 -8.55
CA PHE A 122 -4.51 -3.59 -8.23
C PHE A 122 -3.81 -4.34 -7.10
N TYR A 123 -4.49 -4.50 -5.96
CA TYR A 123 -3.92 -5.14 -4.77
C TYR A 123 -3.38 -6.54 -5.08
N ARG A 124 -4.14 -7.36 -5.79
CA ARG A 124 -3.71 -8.70 -6.19
C ARG A 124 -2.46 -8.70 -7.07
N ARG A 125 -2.38 -7.75 -7.99
CA ARG A 125 -1.26 -7.65 -8.94
C ARG A 125 0.02 -7.18 -8.26
N VAL A 126 -0.05 -6.24 -7.36
CA VAL A 126 1.14 -5.76 -6.67
C VAL A 126 1.58 -6.68 -5.51
N HIS A 127 0.73 -7.63 -5.09
CA HIS A 127 1.06 -8.62 -4.05
C HIS A 127 1.32 -10.03 -4.60
N GLU A 128 1.77 -10.17 -5.85
CA GLU A 128 2.14 -11.49 -6.41
C GLU A 128 3.28 -12.17 -5.64
N TRP A 129 4.08 -11.42 -4.92
CA TRP A 129 5.14 -11.93 -4.03
C TRP A 129 4.59 -12.66 -2.77
N ASP A 130 3.37 -12.36 -2.36
CA ASP A 130 2.61 -13.04 -1.31
C ASP A 130 1.12 -12.97 -1.63
N PRO A 131 0.62 -13.78 -2.58
CA PRO A 131 -0.71 -13.62 -3.13
C PRO A 131 -1.80 -13.63 -2.06
N PRO A 132 -2.74 -12.67 -2.09
CA PRO A 132 -3.87 -12.69 -1.18
C PRO A 132 -4.83 -13.84 -1.52
N ALA A 133 -5.46 -14.39 -0.49
CA ALA A 133 -6.54 -15.34 -0.66
C ALA A 133 -7.76 -14.67 -1.33
N GLU A 134 -8.53 -15.43 -2.11
CA GLU A 134 -9.75 -14.92 -2.75
C GLU A 134 -10.70 -14.31 -1.72
N GLN A 135 -11.17 -13.09 -2.03
CA GLN A 135 -12.08 -12.32 -1.18
C GLN A 135 -13.36 -11.97 -1.94
N SER A 136 -14.48 -11.89 -1.22
CA SER A 136 -15.69 -11.27 -1.77
C SER A 136 -15.51 -9.75 -1.88
N LEU A 137 -16.12 -9.11 -2.87
CA LEU A 137 -16.06 -7.65 -3.02
C LEU A 137 -16.56 -6.91 -1.78
N GLY A 138 -17.58 -7.43 -1.09
CA GLY A 138 -18.03 -6.85 0.18
C GLY A 138 -16.97 -6.90 1.29
N ARG A 139 -16.08 -7.91 1.29
CA ARG A 139 -14.96 -7.96 2.21
C ARG A 139 -13.83 -7.02 1.79
N VAL A 140 -13.53 -6.95 0.49
CA VAL A 140 -12.55 -5.99 -0.05
C VAL A 140 -12.98 -4.56 0.29
N ASN A 141 -14.23 -4.22 0.06
CA ASN A 141 -14.78 -2.90 0.42
C ASN A 141 -14.55 -2.61 1.91
N ARG A 142 -14.87 -3.56 2.78
CA ARG A 142 -14.66 -3.42 4.23
C ARG A 142 -13.21 -3.21 4.62
N LEU A 143 -12.27 -3.86 3.92
CA LEU A 143 -10.84 -3.79 4.24
C LEU A 143 -10.18 -2.48 3.79
N PHE A 144 -10.67 -1.88 2.68
CA PHE A 144 -9.97 -0.77 2.04
C PHE A 144 -10.82 0.49 1.86
N LEU A 145 -12.15 0.39 1.86
CA LEU A 145 -13.01 1.46 1.37
C LEU A 145 -14.15 1.82 2.32
N SER A 146 -14.27 1.14 3.45
CA SER A 146 -15.33 1.42 4.42
C SER A 146 -14.93 2.48 5.44
N ASP A 147 -15.92 2.95 6.19
CA ASP A 147 -15.68 3.84 7.33
C ASP A 147 -14.82 3.15 8.42
N GLU A 148 -14.93 1.81 8.58
CA GLU A 148 -14.07 1.06 9.50
C GLU A 148 -12.60 1.02 9.05
N ALA A 149 -12.34 1.19 7.76
CA ALA A 149 -11.00 1.37 7.19
C ALA A 149 -10.56 2.84 7.19
N GLU A 150 -11.37 3.75 7.76
CA GLU A 150 -11.16 5.20 7.78
C GLU A 150 -11.12 5.85 6.38
N ALA A 151 -11.64 5.18 5.34
CA ALA A 151 -11.73 5.74 4.00
C ALA A 151 -12.86 6.79 3.93
N TYR A 152 -12.54 8.02 3.52
CA TYR A 152 -13.53 9.11 3.51
C TYR A 152 -13.74 9.77 2.14
N GLY A 153 -12.90 9.47 1.16
CA GLY A 153 -13.03 10.02 -0.19
C GLY A 153 -12.23 9.22 -1.21
N ALA A 154 -12.68 9.24 -2.43
CA ALA A 154 -11.93 8.65 -3.54
C ALA A 154 -12.10 9.48 -4.80
N ILE A 155 -11.00 9.64 -5.55
CA ILE A 155 -11.00 10.20 -6.90
C ILE A 155 -10.43 9.17 -7.87
N VAL A 156 -10.94 9.17 -9.09
CA VAL A 156 -10.50 8.26 -10.14
C VAL A 156 -10.14 9.03 -11.41
N MET A 157 -9.12 8.54 -12.09
CA MET A 157 -8.78 8.92 -13.45
C MET A 157 -9.37 7.87 -14.39
N ARG A 158 -10.22 8.31 -15.32
CA ARG A 158 -10.72 7.47 -16.40
C ARG A 158 -9.99 7.77 -17.71
N ASP A 159 -9.77 6.75 -18.50
CA ASP A 159 -9.11 6.86 -19.78
C ASP A 159 -9.89 6.12 -20.89
N GLY A 160 -9.88 6.67 -22.12
CA GLY A 160 -10.68 6.16 -23.23
C GLY A 160 -12.15 6.58 -23.16
N VAL A 161 -12.40 7.79 -22.65
CA VAL A 161 -13.75 8.34 -22.45
C VAL A 161 -14.53 8.43 -23.75
N ILE A 162 -13.87 8.80 -24.85
CA ILE A 162 -14.52 8.96 -26.16
C ILE A 162 -15.07 7.62 -26.67
N GLU A 163 -14.24 6.56 -26.61
CA GLU A 163 -14.65 5.24 -27.06
C GLU A 163 -15.72 4.62 -26.16
N ALA A 164 -15.58 4.79 -24.86
CA ALA A 164 -16.57 4.34 -23.89
C ALA A 164 -17.94 4.98 -24.14
N ARG A 165 -17.96 6.31 -24.39
CA ARG A 165 -19.19 7.07 -24.70
C ARG A 165 -19.88 6.58 -25.98
N LYS A 166 -19.11 6.28 -27.06
CA LYS A 166 -19.63 5.71 -28.29
C LYS A 166 -20.35 4.38 -28.07
N ASN A 167 -19.82 3.60 -27.08
CA ASN A 167 -20.35 2.29 -26.74
C ASN A 167 -21.41 2.31 -25.63
N GLY A 168 -21.80 3.49 -25.14
CA GLY A 168 -22.79 3.64 -24.06
C GLY A 168 -22.29 3.04 -22.71
N LYS A 169 -20.98 3.07 -22.47
CA LYS A 169 -20.35 2.54 -21.26
C LYS A 169 -19.58 3.64 -20.52
N ASN A 170 -19.25 3.39 -19.24
CA ASN A 170 -18.27 4.18 -18.54
C ASN A 170 -16.86 3.82 -19.03
N ALA A 171 -15.98 4.81 -19.12
CA ALA A 171 -14.57 4.57 -19.36
C ALA A 171 -13.94 3.83 -18.18
N PRO A 172 -12.99 2.93 -18.41
CA PRO A 172 -12.34 2.19 -17.33
C PRO A 172 -11.56 3.13 -16.40
N ILE A 173 -11.45 2.75 -15.14
CA ILE A 173 -10.57 3.40 -14.16
C ILE A 173 -9.12 3.07 -14.55
N ALA A 174 -8.35 4.10 -14.88
CA ALA A 174 -6.93 3.99 -15.21
C ALA A 174 -6.02 4.14 -13.98
N ALA A 175 -6.42 5.03 -13.08
CA ALA A 175 -5.79 5.22 -11.78
C ALA A 175 -6.85 5.66 -10.76
N PHE A 176 -6.57 5.44 -9.48
CA PHE A 176 -7.44 5.83 -8.39
C PHE A 176 -6.63 6.28 -7.18
N ALA A 177 -7.24 7.11 -6.35
CA ALA A 177 -6.72 7.51 -5.06
C ALA A 177 -7.85 7.42 -4.03
N VAL A 178 -7.57 6.77 -2.89
CA VAL A 178 -8.47 6.69 -1.75
C VAL A 178 -7.81 7.41 -0.59
N SER A 179 -8.49 8.39 -0.02
CA SER A 179 -8.00 9.17 1.12
C SER A 179 -8.49 8.58 2.44
N TYR A 180 -7.60 8.51 3.43
CA TYR A 180 -7.88 7.98 4.76
C TYR A 180 -7.79 9.05 5.82
N ARG A 181 -8.65 8.96 6.83
CA ARG A 181 -8.56 9.79 8.03
C ARG A 181 -7.41 9.30 8.91
N PRO A 182 -6.68 10.20 9.57
CA PRO A 182 -5.73 9.80 10.59
C PRO A 182 -6.41 8.97 11.68
N LEU A 183 -5.73 7.94 12.19
CA LEU A 183 -6.26 7.04 13.24
C LEU A 183 -6.68 7.77 14.53
N ASP A 184 -6.14 8.96 14.78
CA ASP A 184 -6.43 9.80 15.93
C ASP A 184 -7.32 11.02 15.57
N ALA A 185 -7.99 10.99 14.41
CA ALA A 185 -8.84 12.10 13.93
C ALA A 185 -9.88 12.55 14.96
N ASP A 186 -10.45 11.62 15.71
CA ASP A 186 -11.47 11.88 16.72
C ASP A 186 -10.88 12.07 18.14
N ALA A 187 -9.56 12.20 18.29
CA ALA A 187 -8.93 12.38 19.59
C ALA A 187 -9.30 13.74 20.20
N PRO A 188 -9.67 13.80 21.50
CA PRO A 188 -10.03 15.04 22.13
C PRO A 188 -8.91 16.07 22.08
N GLY A 189 -9.19 17.27 21.54
CA GLY A 189 -8.24 18.38 21.46
C GLY A 189 -7.29 18.31 20.26
N ARG A 190 -7.47 17.40 19.32
CA ARG A 190 -6.75 17.39 18.06
C ARG A 190 -7.18 18.58 17.20
N GLU A 191 -6.21 19.37 16.79
CA GLU A 191 -6.36 20.40 15.76
C GLU A 191 -5.74 19.88 14.47
N PHE A 192 -6.46 19.93 13.37
CA PHE A 192 -5.92 19.59 12.04
C PHE A 192 -5.12 20.78 11.52
N SER A 193 -3.94 20.50 10.97
CA SER A 193 -3.12 21.47 10.27
C SER A 193 -3.16 21.20 8.77
N GLU A 194 -3.23 22.26 7.96
CA GLU A 194 -3.10 22.16 6.51
C GLU A 194 -1.71 21.63 6.08
N GLU A 195 -0.73 21.64 6.97
CA GLU A 195 0.61 21.08 6.74
C GLU A 195 0.66 19.55 7.03
N GLU A 196 -0.39 19.02 7.66
CA GLU A 196 -0.48 17.59 7.95
C GLU A 196 -0.84 16.82 6.67
N PRO A 197 -0.02 15.82 6.27
CA PRO A 197 -0.29 15.09 5.05
C PRO A 197 -1.52 14.18 5.19
N THR A 198 -2.27 14.06 4.12
CA THR A 198 -3.33 13.05 4.00
C THR A 198 -2.71 11.72 3.58
N GLU A 199 -3.03 10.65 4.27
CA GLU A 199 -2.67 9.29 3.82
C GLU A 199 -3.56 8.89 2.64
N VAL A 200 -2.93 8.36 1.59
CA VAL A 200 -3.60 8.03 0.33
C VAL A 200 -3.15 6.67 -0.18
N LEU A 201 -4.10 5.77 -0.43
CA LEU A 201 -3.88 4.60 -1.29
C LEU A 201 -3.95 5.05 -2.75
N LEU A 202 -2.80 5.10 -3.41
CA LEU A 202 -2.69 5.42 -4.82
C LEU A 202 -2.49 4.14 -5.63
N GLY A 203 -3.42 3.84 -6.54
CA GLY A 203 -3.37 2.63 -7.35
C GLY A 203 -3.68 2.91 -8.82
N TYR A 204 -3.44 1.91 -9.64
CA TYR A 204 -3.58 2.02 -11.10
C TYR A 204 -3.86 0.66 -11.75
N ASP A 205 -4.36 0.69 -12.98
CA ASP A 205 -4.49 -0.50 -13.81
C ASP A 205 -3.09 -0.90 -14.33
N VAL A 206 -2.52 -1.95 -13.73
CA VAL A 206 -1.14 -2.41 -14.02
C VAL A 206 -0.95 -2.94 -15.44
N ASP A 207 -2.01 -3.33 -16.11
CA ASP A 207 -1.96 -3.89 -17.47
C ASP A 207 -2.01 -2.79 -18.57
N ARG A 208 -2.17 -1.53 -18.18
CA ARG A 208 -2.24 -0.41 -19.13
C ARG A 208 -0.86 0.17 -19.42
N VAL A 209 -0.58 0.38 -20.71
CA VAL A 209 0.69 0.96 -21.19
C VAL A 209 0.94 2.40 -20.69
N ARG A 210 -0.13 3.15 -20.36
CA ARG A 210 -0.06 4.58 -19.98
C ARG A 210 -0.21 4.85 -18.49
N SER A 211 -0.28 3.83 -17.66
CA SER A 211 -0.53 3.97 -16.23
C SER A 211 0.43 4.94 -15.53
N GLY A 212 1.70 5.02 -15.97
CA GLY A 212 2.65 5.97 -15.40
C GLY A 212 2.22 7.44 -15.54
N GLY A 213 1.74 7.83 -16.71
CA GLY A 213 1.24 9.19 -16.93
C GLY A 213 -0.07 9.47 -16.19
N ASP A 214 -0.95 8.48 -16.12
CA ASP A 214 -2.24 8.60 -15.43
C ASP A 214 -2.03 8.74 -13.90
N VAL A 215 -1.11 7.95 -13.32
CA VAL A 215 -0.73 8.02 -11.90
C VAL A 215 -0.04 9.34 -11.56
N GLU A 216 0.93 9.77 -12.38
CA GLU A 216 1.62 11.06 -12.18
C GLU A 216 0.63 12.23 -12.19
N GLN A 217 -0.34 12.21 -13.12
CA GLN A 217 -1.35 13.26 -13.23
C GLN A 217 -2.32 13.25 -12.05
N LEU A 218 -2.73 12.07 -11.58
CA LEU A 218 -3.59 11.96 -10.41
C LEU A 218 -2.86 12.41 -9.15
N LEU A 219 -1.60 12.01 -8.95
CA LEU A 219 -0.77 12.48 -7.84
C LEU A 219 -0.55 14.00 -7.90
N ALA A 220 -0.30 14.57 -9.09
CA ALA A 220 -0.16 16.01 -9.26
C ALA A 220 -1.41 16.79 -8.82
N LEU A 221 -2.60 16.23 -9.03
CA LEU A 221 -3.84 16.83 -8.54
C LEU A 221 -3.93 16.77 -7.02
N LEU A 222 -3.62 15.62 -6.42
CA LEU A 222 -3.65 15.43 -4.97
C LEU A 222 -2.72 16.39 -4.25
N VAL A 223 -1.48 16.51 -4.73
CA VAL A 223 -0.47 17.39 -4.11
C VAL A 223 -0.53 18.83 -4.56
N ALA A 224 -1.57 19.26 -5.27
CA ALA A 224 -1.65 20.61 -5.80
C ALA A 224 -1.54 21.70 -4.71
N GLN A 225 -2.11 21.45 -3.55
CA GLN A 225 -2.18 22.41 -2.43
C GLN A 225 -1.68 21.84 -1.10
N TYR A 226 -1.82 20.56 -0.88
CA TYR A 226 -1.53 19.89 0.39
C TYR A 226 -0.60 18.71 0.19
N PRO A 227 0.24 18.38 1.18
CA PRO A 227 1.07 17.20 1.10
C PRO A 227 0.23 15.93 1.26
N VAL A 228 0.74 14.81 0.72
CA VAL A 228 0.17 13.48 0.94
C VAL A 228 1.23 12.50 1.40
N VAL A 229 0.82 11.46 2.09
CA VAL A 229 1.65 10.26 2.35
C VAL A 229 1.08 9.11 1.55
N ILE A 230 1.93 8.41 0.82
CA ILE A 230 1.59 7.22 0.04
C ILE A 230 2.46 6.04 0.46
N GLU A 231 1.83 4.86 0.55
CA GLU A 231 2.55 3.60 0.71
C GLU A 231 3.03 3.12 -0.67
N VAL A 232 4.32 2.79 -0.77
CA VAL A 232 4.94 2.34 -2.01
C VAL A 232 5.74 1.07 -1.77
N ASP A 233 5.24 -0.02 -2.32
CA ASP A 233 5.92 -1.31 -2.37
C ASP A 233 6.87 -1.39 -3.57
N ASP A 234 8.01 -2.07 -3.44
CA ASP A 234 8.94 -2.30 -4.57
C ASP A 234 8.27 -3.01 -5.75
N SER A 235 7.19 -3.76 -5.51
CA SER A 235 6.37 -4.39 -6.55
C SER A 235 5.51 -3.39 -7.34
N MET A 236 5.33 -2.16 -6.85
CA MET A 236 4.62 -1.07 -7.52
C MET A 236 5.59 -0.29 -8.43
N SER A 237 6.08 -0.91 -9.52
CA SER A 237 7.16 -0.38 -10.35
C SER A 237 6.95 1.07 -10.80
N ILE A 238 5.73 1.42 -11.24
CA ILE A 238 5.38 2.77 -11.69
C ILE A 238 5.49 3.79 -10.55
N LEU A 239 4.95 3.47 -9.38
CA LEU A 239 5.04 4.34 -8.20
C LEU A 239 6.48 4.41 -7.68
N THR A 240 7.21 3.31 -7.70
CA THR A 240 8.64 3.28 -7.33
C THR A 240 9.45 4.24 -8.17
N GLU A 241 9.34 4.17 -9.50
CA GLU A 241 10.04 5.08 -10.42
C GLU A 241 9.65 6.54 -10.20
N LEU A 242 8.36 6.83 -10.00
CA LEU A 242 7.84 8.17 -9.77
C LEU A 242 8.36 8.75 -8.45
N VAL A 243 8.26 8.00 -7.35
CA VAL A 243 8.71 8.51 -6.04
C VAL A 243 10.23 8.63 -5.96
N ASP A 244 11.00 7.74 -6.58
CA ASP A 244 12.46 7.83 -6.64
C ASP A 244 12.87 9.14 -7.33
N ALA A 245 12.21 9.50 -8.44
CA ALA A 245 12.45 10.77 -9.12
C ALA A 245 12.03 12.00 -8.27
N LEU A 246 11.02 11.88 -7.40
CA LEU A 246 10.63 12.94 -6.48
C LEU A 246 11.60 13.07 -5.30
N LEU A 247 12.06 11.97 -4.74
CA LEU A 247 13.10 11.92 -3.70
C LEU A 247 14.41 12.56 -4.19
N ASP A 248 14.86 12.21 -5.40
CA ASP A 248 16.06 12.77 -6.02
C ASP A 248 15.97 14.29 -6.23
N ARG A 249 14.77 14.81 -6.47
CA ARG A 249 14.50 16.25 -6.59
C ARG A 249 14.33 16.96 -5.26
N GLY A 250 14.23 16.24 -4.15
CA GLY A 250 13.98 16.78 -2.82
C GLY A 250 12.55 17.34 -2.66
N THR A 251 11.59 16.85 -3.44
CA THR A 251 10.15 17.20 -3.37
C THR A 251 9.30 16.06 -2.80
N ALA A 252 9.95 15.00 -2.33
CA ALA A 252 9.36 13.95 -1.51
C ALA A 252 10.35 13.52 -0.45
N HIS A 253 9.86 12.88 0.62
CA HIS A 253 10.64 12.49 1.79
C HIS A 253 10.23 11.07 2.22
N LEU A 254 11.23 10.25 2.53
CA LEU A 254 11.01 8.93 3.14
C LEU A 254 10.68 9.14 4.62
N GLU A 255 9.50 8.74 5.06
CA GLU A 255 9.08 8.80 6.47
C GLU A 255 9.35 7.49 7.19
N GLU A 256 9.03 6.37 6.54
CA GLU A 256 9.23 5.03 7.11
C GLU A 256 9.63 4.05 6.01
N GLU A 257 10.46 3.08 6.37
CA GLU A 257 10.82 1.96 5.53
C GLU A 257 10.73 0.66 6.31
N THR A 258 10.05 -0.33 5.74
CA THR A 258 9.96 -1.67 6.31
C THR A 258 10.31 -2.73 5.28
N LEU A 259 10.85 -3.86 5.78
CA LEU A 259 11.05 -5.07 4.98
C LEU A 259 10.10 -6.17 5.44
N VAL A 260 9.45 -6.83 4.51
CA VAL A 260 8.84 -8.13 4.77
C VAL A 260 9.90 -9.18 4.51
N VAL A 261 10.22 -9.95 5.53
CA VAL A 261 11.16 -11.08 5.48
C VAL A 261 10.40 -12.38 5.67
N ALA A 262 10.81 -13.45 4.99
CA ALA A 262 10.12 -14.73 5.07
C ALA A 262 11.09 -15.91 4.92
N ASP A 263 10.61 -17.11 5.30
CA ASP A 263 11.26 -18.37 4.94
C ASP A 263 11.38 -18.48 3.41
N ARG A 264 12.53 -18.97 2.95
CA ARG A 264 12.84 -19.19 1.53
C ARG A 264 12.32 -20.52 1.04
#